data_7931a312356ad46da018894ec4cf91f6
#
_entry.id   7931a312356ad46da018894ec4cf91f6
#
_cell.length_a   1.000
_cell.length_b   1.000
_cell.length_c   1.000
_cell.angle_alpha   90.00
_cell.angle_beta   90.00
_cell.angle_gamma   90.00
#
_symmetry.space_group_name_H-M   'P 1'
#
loop_
_entity.id
_entity.type
_entity.pdbx_description
1 polymer ?
#
loop_
_entity_poly.entity_id
_entity_poly.type
_entity_poly.pdbx_seq_one_letter_code
_entity_poly.pdbx_strand_id
1 'polypeptide(L)'
;MNWLTGGPQGEAKRLVSQLADSSKREVAARDLFKLGGDAVPALIEALQTQDLNLLPVYQHVLARISSATPTLIKTLTTAHPIVRGRIAEVFTISKDKAAIPALLDALKGEYFTVRARAALALSSIGDARVMPDLLLLLKDKENEVRSAACVAIARFRDPDTFDDITNILLDDPKIEVKQAAARALGDTKHPAATPFLMEALRDSSWWFEREQAASDLLTAIEKMGDSAVNPLIEALGDKESTVRKYAAIVLGRMGDSRAIEELGMTLYDLHNEVGKAAAEALARFGSPTVDIFIEALSHPEIAIRENVTHALAKIEDDRVVPILIEVLADPAREVKKQALLELGGLMDPRAVPALQGIAANRADREMSLLAKKILESLK
;
A
#
# COMPACT_ATOMS: atom_id res chain seq x y z
N MET A 1 -7.47 46.54 -34.91
CA MET A 1 -6.54 45.50 -35.35
C MET A 1 -6.56 44.27 -34.47
N ASN A 2 -7.72 43.62 -34.23
CA ASN A 2 -7.81 42.46 -33.32
C ASN A 2 -8.34 41.16 -33.96
N TRP A 3 -8.51 41.12 -35.25
CA TRP A 3 -9.01 39.95 -35.95
C TRP A 3 -7.92 39.06 -36.56
N LEU A 4 -6.64 39.44 -36.47
CA LEU A 4 -5.49 38.63 -36.90
C LEU A 4 -4.96 37.68 -35.82
N THR A 5 -5.41 37.75 -34.57
CA THR A 5 -4.94 36.92 -33.44
C THR A 5 -5.98 35.91 -32.93
N GLY A 6 -7.13 35.77 -33.60
CA GLY A 6 -8.14 34.76 -33.21
C GLY A 6 -8.95 35.08 -31.96
N GLY A 7 -8.89 36.32 -31.43
CA GLY A 7 -9.59 36.72 -30.22
C GLY A 7 -9.18 35.96 -28.95
N PRO A 8 -9.88 36.11 -27.82
CA PRO A 8 -9.57 35.44 -26.55
C PRO A 8 -9.53 33.92 -26.65
N GLN A 9 -10.40 33.33 -27.48
CA GLN A 9 -10.43 31.85 -27.68
C GLN A 9 -9.21 31.34 -28.44
N GLY A 10 -8.72 32.08 -29.46
CA GLY A 10 -7.49 31.70 -30.17
C GLY A 10 -6.26 31.81 -29.28
N GLU A 11 -6.21 32.83 -28.46
CA GLU A 11 -5.16 33.00 -27.45
C GLU A 11 -5.21 31.86 -26.41
N ALA A 12 -6.38 31.50 -25.91
CA ALA A 12 -6.56 30.39 -24.98
C ALA A 12 -6.05 29.07 -25.56
N LYS A 13 -6.39 28.72 -26.81
CA LYS A 13 -5.89 27.52 -27.48
C LYS A 13 -4.35 27.49 -27.58
N ARG A 14 -3.76 28.63 -27.93
CA ARG A 14 -2.30 28.77 -27.99
C ARG A 14 -1.65 28.56 -26.62
N LEU A 15 -2.21 29.15 -25.57
CA LEU A 15 -1.70 29.00 -24.20
C LEU A 15 -1.89 27.58 -23.68
N VAL A 16 -3.02 26.92 -23.97
CA VAL A 16 -3.26 25.51 -23.63
C VAL A 16 -2.21 24.62 -24.29
N SER A 17 -1.85 24.84 -25.55
CA SER A 17 -0.78 24.06 -26.21
C SER A 17 0.59 24.27 -25.56
N GLN A 18 0.86 25.42 -24.99
CA GLN A 18 2.11 25.74 -24.29
C GLN A 18 2.21 25.05 -22.90
N LEU A 19 1.10 24.57 -22.32
CA LEU A 19 1.13 23.80 -21.06
C LEU A 19 1.88 22.47 -21.22
N ALA A 20 2.02 21.96 -22.44
CA ALA A 20 2.81 20.75 -22.72
C ALA A 20 4.34 20.98 -22.59
N ASP A 21 4.79 22.22 -22.82
CA ASP A 21 6.20 22.60 -22.70
C ASP A 21 6.51 22.98 -21.24
N SER A 22 7.32 22.19 -20.56
CA SER A 22 7.66 22.43 -19.15
C SER A 22 8.27 23.81 -18.88
N SER A 23 9.02 24.35 -19.83
CA SER A 23 9.66 25.68 -19.73
C SER A 23 8.66 26.84 -19.81
N LYS A 24 7.52 26.65 -20.48
CA LYS A 24 6.48 27.66 -20.71
C LYS A 24 5.25 27.47 -19.83
N ARG A 25 5.12 26.31 -19.19
CA ARG A 25 3.92 25.86 -18.47
C ARG A 25 3.44 26.86 -17.43
N GLU A 26 4.35 27.39 -16.62
CA GLU A 26 3.99 28.31 -15.53
C GLU A 26 3.45 29.65 -16.08
N VAL A 27 4.11 30.19 -17.11
CA VAL A 27 3.69 31.44 -17.76
C VAL A 27 2.34 31.25 -18.45
N ALA A 28 2.19 30.16 -19.21
CA ALA A 28 0.94 29.84 -19.89
C ALA A 28 -0.23 29.66 -18.90
N ALA A 29 -0.01 28.96 -17.79
CA ALA A 29 -1.02 28.79 -16.75
C ALA A 29 -1.44 30.15 -16.13
N ARG A 30 -0.48 31.00 -15.82
CA ARG A 30 -0.74 32.35 -15.30
C ARG A 30 -1.58 33.21 -16.27
N ASP A 31 -1.27 33.15 -17.56
CA ASP A 31 -1.99 33.91 -18.57
C ASP A 31 -3.39 33.30 -18.83
N LEU A 32 -3.57 31.99 -18.74
CA LEU A 32 -4.91 31.36 -18.74
C LEU A 32 -5.75 31.77 -17.55
N PHE A 33 -5.17 31.98 -16.37
CA PHE A 33 -5.89 32.51 -15.22
C PHE A 33 -6.36 33.96 -15.44
N LYS A 34 -5.59 34.78 -16.16
CA LYS A 34 -6.02 36.15 -16.52
C LYS A 34 -7.17 36.15 -17.54
N LEU A 35 -7.17 35.20 -18.49
CA LEU A 35 -8.28 34.99 -19.41
C LEU A 35 -9.55 34.51 -18.72
N GLY A 36 -9.42 33.85 -17.57
CA GLY A 36 -10.56 33.41 -16.78
C GLY A 36 -11.54 32.53 -17.56
N GLY A 37 -12.82 32.96 -17.63
CA GLY A 37 -13.89 32.22 -18.31
C GLY A 37 -13.63 31.97 -19.80
N ASP A 38 -12.91 32.84 -20.50
CA ASP A 38 -12.58 32.68 -21.91
C ASP A 38 -11.61 31.53 -22.20
N ALA A 39 -10.82 31.12 -21.19
CA ALA A 39 -9.92 29.96 -21.29
C ALA A 39 -10.64 28.61 -21.15
N VAL A 40 -11.81 28.58 -20.51
CA VAL A 40 -12.49 27.35 -20.09
C VAL A 40 -12.85 26.42 -21.27
N PRO A 41 -13.42 26.91 -22.40
CA PRO A 41 -13.73 26.03 -23.53
C PRO A 41 -12.49 25.30 -24.10
N ALA A 42 -11.38 26.00 -24.24
CA ALA A 42 -10.13 25.43 -24.77
C ALA A 42 -9.54 24.38 -23.81
N LEU A 43 -9.61 24.61 -22.50
CA LEU A 43 -9.17 23.66 -21.49
C LEU A 43 -10.09 22.42 -21.41
N ILE A 44 -11.42 22.59 -21.59
CA ILE A 44 -12.36 21.44 -21.67
C ILE A 44 -12.05 20.61 -22.92
N GLU A 45 -11.76 21.22 -24.07
CA GLU A 45 -11.34 20.52 -25.27
C GLU A 45 -10.03 19.72 -25.01
N ALA A 46 -9.08 20.31 -24.30
CA ALA A 46 -7.83 19.66 -23.90
C ALA A 46 -8.02 18.46 -22.95
N LEU A 47 -9.11 18.41 -22.20
CA LEU A 47 -9.45 17.22 -21.39
C LEU A 47 -9.70 15.96 -22.25
N GLN A 48 -9.79 16.04 -23.59
CA GLN A 48 -9.88 14.88 -24.48
C GLN A 48 -8.50 14.25 -24.77
N THR A 49 -7.44 14.82 -24.25
CA THR A 49 -6.06 14.33 -24.49
C THR A 49 -5.91 12.83 -24.21
N GLN A 50 -5.07 12.17 -25.01
CA GLN A 50 -4.60 10.80 -24.76
C GLN A 50 -3.30 10.80 -23.92
N ASP A 51 -2.65 11.95 -23.76
CA ASP A 51 -1.48 12.08 -22.90
C ASP A 51 -1.91 12.22 -21.44
N LEU A 52 -1.74 11.12 -20.71
CA LEU A 52 -2.10 11.05 -19.28
C LEU A 52 -1.20 11.92 -18.38
N ASN A 53 -0.01 12.34 -18.87
CA ASN A 53 0.87 13.24 -18.12
C ASN A 53 0.39 14.70 -18.19
N LEU A 54 -0.30 15.08 -19.26
CA LEU A 54 -0.85 16.42 -19.45
C LEU A 54 -2.23 16.59 -18.81
N LEU A 55 -2.98 15.50 -18.66
CA LEU A 55 -4.33 15.56 -18.09
C LEU A 55 -4.39 16.24 -16.72
N PRO A 56 -3.55 15.90 -15.73
CA PRO A 56 -3.54 16.59 -14.44
C PRO A 56 -3.22 18.08 -14.56
N VAL A 57 -2.37 18.47 -15.53
CA VAL A 57 -2.02 19.88 -15.75
C VAL A 57 -3.25 20.66 -16.16
N TYR A 58 -4.03 20.17 -17.14
CA TYR A 58 -5.26 20.81 -17.58
C TYR A 58 -6.31 20.88 -16.47
N GLN A 59 -6.46 19.78 -15.71
CA GLN A 59 -7.39 19.70 -14.58
C GLN A 59 -7.04 20.72 -13.48
N HIS A 60 -5.77 20.86 -13.11
CA HIS A 60 -5.33 21.83 -12.11
C HIS A 60 -5.53 23.28 -12.56
N VAL A 61 -5.28 23.56 -13.82
CA VAL A 61 -5.55 24.92 -14.36
C VAL A 61 -7.04 25.22 -14.32
N LEU A 62 -7.90 24.30 -14.79
CA LEU A 62 -9.36 24.46 -14.74
C LEU A 62 -9.87 24.64 -13.31
N ALA A 63 -9.39 23.85 -12.37
CA ALA A 63 -9.82 23.86 -10.98
C ALA A 63 -9.55 25.22 -10.27
N ARG A 64 -8.59 25.99 -10.78
CA ARG A 64 -8.22 27.29 -10.22
C ARG A 64 -8.91 28.49 -10.89
N ILE A 65 -9.67 28.27 -11.96
CA ILE A 65 -10.45 29.31 -12.63
C ILE A 65 -11.84 29.31 -11.99
N SER A 66 -12.09 30.23 -11.04
CA SER A 66 -13.36 30.30 -10.31
C SER A 66 -14.58 30.52 -11.22
N SER A 67 -14.42 31.22 -12.33
CA SER A 67 -15.48 31.45 -13.32
C SER A 67 -15.79 30.22 -14.19
N ALA A 68 -15.04 29.10 -14.03
CA ALA A 68 -15.26 27.88 -14.82
C ALA A 68 -16.48 27.08 -14.35
N THR A 69 -16.87 27.18 -13.08
CA THR A 69 -17.87 26.32 -12.45
C THR A 69 -19.19 26.20 -13.22
N PRO A 70 -19.86 27.26 -13.69
CA PRO A 70 -21.11 27.12 -14.42
C PRO A 70 -20.95 26.33 -15.73
N THR A 71 -19.86 26.57 -16.45
CA THR A 71 -19.56 25.85 -17.71
C THR A 71 -19.21 24.41 -17.44
N LEU A 72 -18.44 24.11 -16.39
CA LEU A 72 -18.10 22.75 -15.99
C LEU A 72 -19.35 21.96 -15.57
N ILE A 73 -20.26 22.53 -14.79
CA ILE A 73 -21.55 21.93 -14.40
C ILE A 73 -22.34 21.56 -15.65
N LYS A 74 -22.52 22.50 -16.60
CA LYS A 74 -23.21 22.22 -17.85
C LYS A 74 -22.54 21.11 -18.64
N THR A 75 -21.23 21.12 -18.74
CA THR A 75 -20.47 20.13 -19.50
C THR A 75 -20.49 18.74 -18.82
N LEU A 76 -20.53 18.67 -17.49
CA LEU A 76 -20.69 17.43 -16.73
C LEU A 76 -21.98 16.66 -17.12
N THR A 77 -23.04 17.36 -17.53
CA THR A 77 -24.30 16.74 -17.93
C THR A 77 -24.38 16.40 -19.42
N THR A 78 -23.71 17.17 -20.30
CA THR A 78 -23.92 17.12 -21.74
C THR A 78 -22.77 16.53 -22.55
N ALA A 79 -21.56 16.47 -22.03
CA ALA A 79 -20.39 16.04 -22.78
C ALA A 79 -20.29 14.50 -22.91
N HIS A 80 -19.33 14.07 -23.72
CA HIS A 80 -18.94 12.67 -23.83
C HIS A 80 -18.48 12.11 -22.45
N PRO A 81 -18.80 10.85 -22.10
CA PRO A 81 -18.55 10.27 -20.77
C PRO A 81 -17.11 10.44 -20.25
N ILE A 82 -16.12 10.32 -21.12
CA ILE A 82 -14.70 10.54 -20.75
C ILE A 82 -14.50 11.96 -20.21
N VAL A 83 -15.02 12.97 -20.89
CA VAL A 83 -14.91 14.38 -20.47
C VAL A 83 -15.69 14.61 -19.19
N ARG A 84 -16.89 14.04 -19.06
CA ARG A 84 -17.71 14.14 -17.83
C ARG A 84 -16.95 13.58 -16.63
N GLY A 85 -16.32 12.42 -16.75
CA GLY A 85 -15.50 11.85 -15.70
C GLY A 85 -14.30 12.74 -15.34
N ARG A 86 -13.60 13.31 -16.34
CA ARG A 86 -12.46 14.21 -16.13
C ARG A 86 -12.86 15.55 -15.50
N ILE A 87 -14.07 16.02 -15.76
CA ILE A 87 -14.65 17.19 -15.08
C ILE A 87 -14.99 16.87 -13.61
N ALA A 88 -15.53 15.70 -13.31
CA ALA A 88 -15.71 15.29 -11.92
C ALA A 88 -14.37 15.32 -11.15
N GLU A 89 -13.27 14.90 -11.77
CA GLU A 89 -11.93 15.00 -11.19
C GLU A 89 -11.49 16.46 -10.99
N VAL A 90 -11.87 17.41 -11.88
CA VAL A 90 -11.64 18.84 -11.66
C VAL A 90 -12.34 19.30 -10.38
N PHE A 91 -13.57 18.85 -10.12
CA PHE A 91 -14.29 19.18 -8.89
C PHE A 91 -13.68 18.51 -7.64
N THR A 92 -12.98 17.40 -7.78
CA THR A 92 -12.16 16.80 -6.69
C THR A 92 -11.05 17.77 -6.24
N ILE A 93 -10.49 18.53 -7.18
CA ILE A 93 -9.40 19.48 -6.93
C ILE A 93 -9.95 20.81 -6.43
N SER A 94 -10.96 21.38 -7.13
CA SER A 94 -11.52 22.71 -6.82
C SER A 94 -12.35 22.73 -5.55
N LYS A 95 -12.98 21.60 -5.18
CA LYS A 95 -13.88 21.43 -4.03
C LYS A 95 -15.05 22.42 -4.03
N ASP A 96 -15.49 22.83 -5.21
CA ASP A 96 -16.55 23.82 -5.35
C ASP A 96 -17.92 23.21 -5.00
N LYS A 97 -18.53 23.72 -3.91
CA LYS A 97 -19.84 23.25 -3.43
C LYS A 97 -20.99 23.48 -4.41
N ALA A 98 -20.85 24.44 -5.33
CA ALA A 98 -21.88 24.68 -6.35
C ALA A 98 -22.05 23.48 -7.30
N ALA A 99 -21.04 22.59 -7.41
CA ALA A 99 -21.11 21.39 -8.23
C ALA A 99 -21.91 20.25 -7.58
N ILE A 100 -22.24 20.31 -6.28
CA ILE A 100 -22.89 19.19 -5.57
C ILE A 100 -24.16 18.69 -6.28
N PRO A 101 -25.14 19.51 -6.67
CA PRO A 101 -26.35 19.01 -7.33
C PRO A 101 -26.05 18.23 -8.62
N ALA A 102 -25.15 18.77 -9.45
CA ALA A 102 -24.80 18.12 -10.72
C ALA A 102 -23.99 16.83 -10.52
N LEU A 103 -23.17 16.76 -9.47
CA LEU A 103 -22.43 15.55 -9.10
C LEU A 103 -23.38 14.48 -8.53
N LEU A 104 -24.39 14.85 -7.74
CA LEU A 104 -25.43 13.92 -7.26
C LEU A 104 -26.25 13.34 -8.44
N ASP A 105 -26.57 14.15 -9.45
CA ASP A 105 -27.20 13.64 -10.67
C ASP A 105 -26.24 12.69 -11.45
N ALA A 106 -24.93 13.02 -11.45
CA ALA A 106 -23.93 12.19 -12.10
C ALA A 106 -23.77 10.80 -11.44
N LEU A 107 -24.06 10.66 -10.13
CA LEU A 107 -24.08 9.35 -9.44
C LEU A 107 -25.12 8.38 -10.02
N LYS A 108 -26.19 8.89 -10.61
CA LYS A 108 -27.30 8.11 -11.17
C LYS A 108 -27.12 7.83 -12.67
N GLY A 109 -26.01 8.32 -13.25
CA GLY A 109 -25.73 8.23 -14.68
C GLY A 109 -25.42 6.82 -15.16
N GLU A 110 -25.57 6.58 -16.45
CA GLU A 110 -25.34 5.27 -17.09
C GLU A 110 -23.87 4.80 -16.98
N TYR A 111 -22.92 5.72 -17.13
CA TYR A 111 -21.49 5.41 -17.23
C TYR A 111 -20.84 5.25 -15.85
N PHE A 112 -20.40 4.04 -15.53
CA PHE A 112 -19.81 3.71 -14.22
C PHE A 112 -18.58 4.58 -13.88
N THR A 113 -17.74 4.90 -14.86
CA THR A 113 -16.57 5.76 -14.66
C THR A 113 -16.94 7.17 -14.20
N VAL A 114 -18.11 7.68 -14.66
CA VAL A 114 -18.63 8.98 -14.22
C VAL A 114 -19.20 8.87 -12.81
N ARG A 115 -19.97 7.81 -12.49
CA ARG A 115 -20.49 7.56 -11.14
C ARG A 115 -19.35 7.49 -10.11
N ALA A 116 -18.34 6.67 -10.39
CA ALA A 116 -17.18 6.50 -9.49
C ALA A 116 -16.44 7.82 -9.22
N ARG A 117 -16.14 8.60 -10.27
CA ARG A 117 -15.45 9.88 -10.14
C ARG A 117 -16.30 10.95 -9.46
N ALA A 118 -17.61 10.96 -9.71
CA ALA A 118 -18.54 11.86 -9.01
C ALA A 118 -18.59 11.57 -7.50
N ALA A 119 -18.59 10.29 -7.09
CA ALA A 119 -18.52 9.91 -5.68
C ALA A 119 -17.25 10.44 -5.00
N LEU A 120 -16.09 10.28 -5.64
CA LEU A 120 -14.81 10.80 -5.15
C LEU A 120 -14.78 12.33 -5.09
N ALA A 121 -15.42 13.01 -6.05
CA ALA A 121 -15.54 14.47 -6.05
C ALA A 121 -16.41 14.97 -4.89
N LEU A 122 -17.57 14.36 -4.68
CA LEU A 122 -18.47 14.70 -3.58
C LEU A 122 -17.79 14.52 -2.22
N SER A 123 -17.06 13.42 -2.03
CA SER A 123 -16.31 13.20 -0.78
C SER A 123 -15.19 14.23 -0.58
N SER A 124 -14.55 14.68 -1.66
CA SER A 124 -13.49 15.71 -1.59
C SER A 124 -14.04 17.10 -1.27
N ILE A 125 -15.28 17.38 -1.71
CA ILE A 125 -16.01 18.61 -1.34
C ILE A 125 -16.36 18.60 0.16
N GLY A 126 -16.64 17.43 0.73
CA GLY A 126 -16.80 17.22 2.17
C GLY A 126 -18.13 17.71 2.74
N ASP A 127 -19.21 17.71 1.96
CA ASP A 127 -20.55 18.01 2.48
C ASP A 127 -21.25 16.73 2.93
N ALA A 128 -21.44 16.55 4.24
CA ALA A 128 -22.00 15.32 4.81
C ALA A 128 -23.43 14.97 4.32
N ARG A 129 -24.16 15.95 3.77
CA ARG A 129 -25.51 15.73 3.24
C ARG A 129 -25.55 14.78 2.04
N VAL A 130 -24.40 14.51 1.40
CA VAL A 130 -24.29 13.57 0.28
C VAL A 130 -24.17 12.10 0.74
N MET A 131 -24.01 11.83 2.03
CA MET A 131 -23.79 10.50 2.57
C MET A 131 -24.85 9.47 2.16
N PRO A 132 -26.17 9.75 2.21
CA PRO A 132 -27.18 8.80 1.79
C PRO A 132 -27.02 8.35 0.33
N ASP A 133 -26.64 9.28 -0.58
CA ASP A 133 -26.43 8.95 -1.98
C ASP A 133 -25.13 8.12 -2.18
N LEU A 134 -24.09 8.37 -1.40
CA LEU A 134 -22.84 7.58 -1.45
C LEU A 134 -23.06 6.16 -0.93
N LEU A 135 -23.84 5.96 0.13
CA LEU A 135 -24.19 4.63 0.66
C LEU A 135 -24.92 3.77 -0.36
N LEU A 136 -25.78 4.36 -1.19
CA LEU A 136 -26.46 3.62 -2.26
C LEU A 136 -25.46 3.03 -3.28
N LEU A 137 -24.32 3.67 -3.50
CA LEU A 137 -23.31 3.19 -4.44
C LEU A 137 -22.53 1.95 -3.94
N LEU A 138 -22.60 1.60 -2.67
CA LEU A 138 -22.06 0.34 -2.15
C LEU A 138 -22.78 -0.89 -2.75
N LYS A 139 -23.96 -0.68 -3.32
CA LYS A 139 -24.77 -1.72 -4.00
C LYS A 139 -24.73 -1.58 -5.53
N ASP A 140 -23.83 -0.75 -6.07
CA ASP A 140 -23.73 -0.60 -7.53
C ASP A 140 -23.28 -1.93 -8.18
N LYS A 141 -23.81 -2.20 -9.39
CA LYS A 141 -23.46 -3.40 -10.15
C LYS A 141 -21.98 -3.47 -10.54
N GLU A 142 -21.33 -2.32 -10.70
CA GLU A 142 -19.93 -2.21 -11.12
C GLU A 142 -19.00 -2.14 -9.91
N ASN A 143 -17.98 -2.99 -9.88
CA ASN A 143 -17.00 -3.06 -8.79
C ASN A 143 -16.23 -1.76 -8.61
N GLU A 144 -15.90 -1.06 -9.68
CA GLU A 144 -15.19 0.24 -9.62
C GLU A 144 -16.00 1.30 -8.88
N VAL A 145 -17.32 1.28 -9.01
CA VAL A 145 -18.21 2.22 -8.32
C VAL A 145 -18.31 1.87 -6.84
N ARG A 146 -18.46 0.58 -6.50
CA ARG A 146 -18.46 0.14 -5.09
C ARG A 146 -17.14 0.47 -4.40
N SER A 147 -16.01 0.24 -5.08
CA SER A 147 -14.67 0.61 -4.56
C SER A 147 -14.55 2.12 -4.32
N ALA A 148 -15.01 2.94 -5.26
CA ALA A 148 -15.00 4.39 -5.12
C ALA A 148 -15.93 4.85 -3.97
N ALA A 149 -17.06 4.18 -3.77
CA ALA A 149 -17.98 4.46 -2.66
C ALA A 149 -17.32 4.22 -1.31
N CYS A 150 -16.62 3.08 -1.11
CA CYS A 150 -15.87 2.79 0.13
C CYS A 150 -14.88 3.92 0.44
N VAL A 151 -14.07 4.32 -0.55
CA VAL A 151 -13.09 5.40 -0.39
C VAL A 151 -13.78 6.74 -0.10
N ALA A 152 -14.90 7.03 -0.77
CA ALA A 152 -15.63 8.28 -0.60
C ALA A 152 -16.25 8.40 0.79
N ILE A 153 -16.90 7.34 1.27
CA ILE A 153 -17.57 7.29 2.59
C ILE A 153 -16.55 7.41 3.72
N ALA A 154 -15.45 6.65 3.64
CA ALA A 154 -14.42 6.64 4.68
C ALA A 154 -13.81 8.02 4.96
N ARG A 155 -13.77 8.92 3.97
CA ARG A 155 -13.26 10.29 4.15
C ARG A 155 -14.08 11.14 5.11
N PHE A 156 -15.34 10.84 5.29
CA PHE A 156 -16.20 11.55 6.24
C PHE A 156 -15.96 11.12 7.68
N ARG A 157 -15.36 9.93 7.90
CA ARG A 157 -15.10 9.36 9.23
C ARG A 157 -16.35 9.30 10.10
N ASP A 158 -17.49 9.04 9.48
CA ASP A 158 -18.79 8.94 10.14
C ASP A 158 -18.93 7.55 10.77
N PRO A 159 -19.05 7.43 12.12
CA PRO A 159 -19.20 6.16 12.79
C PRO A 159 -20.43 5.36 12.33
N ASP A 160 -21.51 6.03 11.93
CA ASP A 160 -22.74 5.39 11.52
C ASP A 160 -22.61 4.61 10.19
N THR A 161 -21.55 4.88 9.40
CA THR A 161 -21.27 4.19 8.14
C THR A 161 -20.32 3.01 8.28
N PHE A 162 -19.86 2.75 9.50
CA PHE A 162 -18.86 1.74 9.78
C PHE A 162 -19.32 0.33 9.37
N ASP A 163 -20.53 -0.06 9.77
CA ASP A 163 -21.09 -1.39 9.45
C ASP A 163 -21.26 -1.59 7.94
N ASP A 164 -21.60 -0.54 7.20
CA ASP A 164 -21.73 -0.63 5.74
C ASP A 164 -20.39 -0.99 5.07
N ILE A 165 -19.28 -0.38 5.51
CA ILE A 165 -17.96 -0.66 4.95
C ILE A 165 -17.44 -2.02 5.40
N THR A 166 -17.70 -2.43 6.66
CA THR A 166 -17.29 -3.75 7.15
C THR A 166 -18.03 -4.89 6.44
N ASN A 167 -19.31 -4.71 6.12
CA ASN A 167 -20.05 -5.67 5.31
C ASN A 167 -19.43 -5.81 3.90
N ILE A 168 -19.02 -4.72 3.28
CA ILE A 168 -18.30 -4.78 2.00
C ILE A 168 -16.95 -5.51 2.13
N LEU A 169 -16.21 -5.27 3.20
CA LEU A 169 -14.94 -5.97 3.46
C LEU A 169 -15.12 -7.49 3.50
N LEU A 170 -16.17 -7.96 4.17
CA LEU A 170 -16.38 -9.39 4.37
C LEU A 170 -17.12 -10.07 3.21
N ASP A 171 -18.12 -9.41 2.63
CA ASP A 171 -19.13 -10.06 1.78
C ASP A 171 -19.03 -9.71 0.29
N ASP A 172 -18.29 -8.66 -0.13
CA ASP A 172 -18.22 -8.31 -1.55
C ASP A 172 -17.56 -9.44 -2.36
N PRO A 173 -18.16 -9.86 -3.50
CA PRO A 173 -17.62 -10.94 -4.32
C PRO A 173 -16.31 -10.57 -5.05
N LYS A 174 -15.91 -9.30 -5.07
CA LYS A 174 -14.73 -8.81 -5.77
C LYS A 174 -13.64 -8.39 -4.81
N ILE A 175 -12.47 -9.01 -4.96
CA ILE A 175 -11.32 -8.71 -4.10
C ILE A 175 -10.89 -7.24 -4.18
N GLU A 176 -11.01 -6.60 -5.33
CA GLU A 176 -10.68 -5.19 -5.52
C GLU A 176 -11.58 -4.27 -4.67
N VAL A 177 -12.83 -4.67 -4.45
CA VAL A 177 -13.78 -3.92 -3.60
C VAL A 177 -13.45 -4.17 -2.12
N LYS A 178 -13.17 -5.41 -1.73
CA LYS A 178 -12.69 -5.75 -0.38
C LYS A 178 -11.40 -4.98 -0.05
N GLN A 179 -10.45 -4.88 -0.99
CA GLN A 179 -9.24 -4.08 -0.82
C GLN A 179 -9.55 -2.58 -0.56
N ALA A 180 -10.50 -2.02 -1.32
CA ALA A 180 -10.91 -0.64 -1.11
C ALA A 180 -11.55 -0.44 0.27
N ALA A 181 -12.38 -1.39 0.73
CA ALA A 181 -12.98 -1.38 2.06
C ALA A 181 -11.92 -1.51 3.16
N ALA A 182 -10.96 -2.45 3.03
CA ALA A 182 -9.86 -2.61 3.99
C ALA A 182 -9.04 -1.32 4.12
N ARG A 183 -8.62 -0.73 2.99
CA ARG A 183 -7.90 0.56 3.00
C ARG A 183 -8.71 1.67 3.65
N ALA A 184 -10.01 1.74 3.33
CA ALA A 184 -10.93 2.71 3.89
C ALA A 184 -11.00 2.59 5.41
N LEU A 185 -11.19 1.38 5.95
CA LEU A 185 -11.22 1.10 7.39
C LEU A 185 -9.89 1.45 8.06
N GLY A 186 -8.76 1.02 7.47
CA GLY A 186 -7.43 1.36 7.97
C GLY A 186 -7.18 2.88 8.04
N ASP A 187 -7.67 3.65 7.05
CA ASP A 187 -7.51 5.11 7.02
C ASP A 187 -8.38 5.83 8.06
N THR A 188 -9.51 5.24 8.47
CA THR A 188 -10.33 5.78 9.57
C THR A 188 -9.63 5.62 10.92
N LYS A 189 -8.81 4.58 11.09
CA LYS A 189 -8.18 4.18 12.37
C LYS A 189 -9.19 3.97 13.50
N HIS A 190 -10.42 3.61 13.17
CA HIS A 190 -11.46 3.38 14.17
C HIS A 190 -11.24 2.00 14.83
N PRO A 191 -11.02 1.91 16.18
CA PRO A 191 -10.64 0.66 16.83
C PRO A 191 -11.60 -0.51 16.58
N ALA A 192 -12.90 -0.24 16.39
CA ALA A 192 -13.90 -1.25 16.07
C ALA A 192 -13.67 -1.94 14.71
N ALA A 193 -12.80 -1.40 13.82
CA ALA A 193 -12.44 -2.06 12.56
C ALA A 193 -11.54 -3.28 12.77
N THR A 194 -10.77 -3.31 13.86
CA THR A 194 -9.78 -4.36 14.09
C THR A 194 -10.35 -5.79 14.02
N PRO A 195 -11.46 -6.14 14.71
CA PRO A 195 -12.02 -7.49 14.64
C PRO A 195 -12.39 -7.91 13.19
N PHE A 196 -12.93 -6.99 12.40
CA PHE A 196 -13.34 -7.27 11.03
C PHE A 196 -12.14 -7.42 10.07
N LEU A 197 -11.10 -6.60 10.25
CA LEU A 197 -9.85 -6.74 9.52
C LEU A 197 -9.15 -8.06 9.89
N MET A 198 -9.21 -8.48 11.16
CA MET A 198 -8.71 -9.78 11.60
C MET A 198 -9.54 -10.94 11.05
N GLU A 199 -10.87 -10.80 10.97
CA GLU A 199 -11.71 -11.81 10.32
C GLU A 199 -11.40 -11.95 8.83
N ALA A 200 -11.16 -10.83 8.13
CA ALA A 200 -10.74 -10.85 6.73
C ALA A 200 -9.44 -11.63 6.50
N LEU A 201 -8.53 -11.74 7.49
CA LEU A 201 -7.33 -12.57 7.38
C LEU A 201 -7.64 -14.06 7.14
N ARG A 202 -8.83 -14.55 7.52
CA ARG A 202 -9.26 -15.94 7.35
C ARG A 202 -9.80 -16.23 5.95
N ASP A 203 -10.15 -15.20 5.21
CA ASP A 203 -10.67 -15.36 3.85
C ASP A 203 -9.52 -15.65 2.87
N SER A 204 -9.53 -16.88 2.33
CA SER A 204 -8.49 -17.35 1.41
C SER A 204 -8.37 -16.53 0.12
N SER A 205 -9.41 -15.79 -0.28
CA SER A 205 -9.40 -14.96 -1.49
C SER A 205 -8.28 -13.89 -1.47
N TRP A 206 -7.87 -13.45 -0.28
CA TRP A 206 -6.76 -12.49 -0.12
C TRP A 206 -5.40 -13.05 -0.53
N TRP A 207 -5.21 -14.37 -0.46
CA TRP A 207 -3.91 -15.02 -0.62
C TRP A 207 -3.73 -15.66 -1.98
N PHE A 208 -4.83 -16.10 -2.60
CA PHE A 208 -4.78 -16.85 -3.85
C PHE A 208 -4.82 -15.97 -5.11
N GLU A 209 -5.49 -14.82 -5.08
CA GLU A 209 -5.72 -14.07 -6.30
C GLU A 209 -4.59 -13.08 -6.62
N ARG A 210 -4.06 -12.39 -5.63
CA ARG A 210 -2.99 -11.37 -5.84
C ARG A 210 -2.21 -11.07 -4.57
N GLU A 211 -0.90 -11.09 -4.65
CA GLU A 211 0.01 -10.67 -3.57
C GLU A 211 -0.27 -9.25 -3.05
N GLN A 212 -0.67 -8.33 -3.96
CA GLN A 212 -1.02 -6.96 -3.61
C GLN A 212 -2.26 -6.86 -2.73
N ALA A 213 -3.24 -7.76 -2.89
CA ALA A 213 -4.44 -7.76 -2.07
C ALA A 213 -4.10 -8.03 -0.60
N ALA A 214 -3.30 -9.05 -0.35
CA ALA A 214 -2.79 -9.36 0.98
C ALA A 214 -2.05 -8.16 1.59
N SER A 215 -1.17 -7.52 0.82
CA SER A 215 -0.41 -6.35 1.28
C SER A 215 -1.32 -5.20 1.72
N ASP A 216 -2.42 -4.95 1.01
CA ASP A 216 -3.38 -3.89 1.36
C ASP A 216 -4.10 -4.18 2.69
N LEU A 217 -4.53 -5.44 2.90
CA LEU A 217 -5.15 -5.87 4.16
C LEU A 217 -4.18 -5.74 5.33
N LEU A 218 -2.94 -6.26 5.18
CA LEU A 218 -1.93 -6.18 6.23
C LEU A 218 -1.58 -4.72 6.58
N THR A 219 -1.49 -3.85 5.56
CA THR A 219 -1.27 -2.42 5.76
C THR A 219 -2.45 -1.75 6.48
N ALA A 220 -3.69 -2.17 6.21
CA ALA A 220 -4.86 -1.66 6.91
C ALA A 220 -4.82 -2.06 8.39
N ILE A 221 -4.47 -3.31 8.71
CA ILE A 221 -4.31 -3.77 10.10
C ILE A 221 -3.18 -3.00 10.81
N GLU A 222 -2.03 -2.83 10.15
CA GLU A 222 -0.90 -2.07 10.69
C GLU A 222 -1.29 -0.62 11.05
N LYS A 223 -2.11 0.03 10.22
CA LYS A 223 -2.62 1.39 10.47
C LYS A 223 -3.51 1.49 11.71
N MET A 224 -4.09 0.39 12.18
CA MET A 224 -4.90 0.37 13.41
C MET A 224 -4.06 0.64 14.67
N GLY A 225 -2.73 0.47 14.58
CA GLY A 225 -1.79 0.76 15.66
C GLY A 225 -2.08 -0.08 16.91
N ASP A 226 -2.08 0.56 18.08
CA ASP A 226 -2.22 -0.11 19.38
C ASP A 226 -3.44 -1.04 19.48
N SER A 227 -4.56 -0.69 18.86
CA SER A 227 -5.78 -1.50 18.89
C SER A 227 -5.63 -2.86 18.19
N ALA A 228 -4.64 -3.03 17.29
CA ALA A 228 -4.39 -4.28 16.58
C ALA A 228 -3.37 -5.18 17.29
N VAL A 229 -2.57 -4.67 18.23
CA VAL A 229 -1.45 -5.44 18.82
C VAL A 229 -1.94 -6.69 19.53
N ASN A 230 -2.85 -6.56 20.51
CA ASN A 230 -3.36 -7.70 21.27
C ASN A 230 -4.13 -8.70 20.38
N PRO A 231 -5.05 -8.28 19.48
CA PRO A 231 -5.68 -9.20 18.53
C PRO A 231 -4.68 -9.93 17.61
N LEU A 232 -3.58 -9.29 17.21
CA LEU A 232 -2.53 -9.95 16.43
C LEU A 232 -1.73 -10.96 17.27
N ILE A 233 -1.44 -10.64 18.53
CA ILE A 233 -0.80 -11.58 19.47
C ILE A 233 -1.68 -12.83 19.65
N GLU A 234 -2.98 -12.66 19.88
CA GLU A 234 -3.93 -13.77 19.94
C GLU A 234 -3.97 -14.58 18.63
N ALA A 235 -3.86 -13.90 17.48
CA ALA A 235 -3.85 -14.54 16.16
C ALA A 235 -2.58 -15.37 15.87
N LEU A 236 -1.50 -15.23 16.63
CA LEU A 236 -0.36 -16.16 16.57
C LEU A 236 -0.73 -17.58 17.02
N GLY A 237 -1.81 -17.74 17.79
CA GLY A 237 -2.37 -19.05 18.17
C GLY A 237 -3.54 -19.53 17.29
N ASP A 238 -3.86 -18.86 16.17
CA ASP A 238 -4.99 -19.23 15.31
C ASP A 238 -4.82 -20.64 14.71
N LYS A 239 -5.93 -21.34 14.49
CA LYS A 239 -5.94 -22.68 13.85
C LYS A 239 -5.36 -22.65 12.42
N GLU A 240 -5.59 -21.56 11.67
CA GLU A 240 -5.14 -21.38 10.30
C GLU A 240 -3.70 -20.86 10.26
N SER A 241 -2.78 -21.64 9.66
CA SER A 241 -1.37 -21.26 9.56
C SER A 241 -1.14 -19.96 8.81
N THR A 242 -1.99 -19.65 7.83
CA THR A 242 -1.95 -18.38 7.08
C THR A 242 -2.19 -17.19 8.00
N VAL A 243 -3.17 -17.28 8.91
CA VAL A 243 -3.46 -16.23 9.89
C VAL A 243 -2.27 -16.02 10.82
N ARG A 244 -1.71 -17.12 11.40
CA ARG A 244 -0.52 -17.05 12.26
C ARG A 244 0.67 -16.38 11.55
N LYS A 245 0.94 -16.82 10.31
CA LYS A 245 2.03 -16.25 9.49
C LYS A 245 1.89 -14.74 9.31
N TYR A 246 0.71 -14.27 8.90
CA TYR A 246 0.52 -12.86 8.64
C TYR A 246 0.41 -12.02 9.93
N ALA A 247 -0.09 -12.59 11.01
CA ALA A 247 -0.02 -11.96 12.34
C ALA A 247 1.44 -11.70 12.74
N ALA A 248 2.32 -12.70 12.59
CA ALA A 248 3.75 -12.54 12.85
C ALA A 248 4.39 -11.44 11.98
N ILE A 249 4.06 -11.41 10.67
CA ILE A 249 4.59 -10.39 9.75
C ILE A 249 4.16 -8.98 10.18
N VAL A 250 2.88 -8.78 10.54
CA VAL A 250 2.38 -7.45 10.92
C VAL A 250 2.96 -7.03 12.26
N LEU A 251 3.02 -7.91 13.26
CA LEU A 251 3.64 -7.63 14.56
C LEU A 251 5.11 -7.21 14.41
N GLY A 252 5.87 -7.90 13.53
CA GLY A 252 7.23 -7.51 13.22
C GLY A 252 7.36 -6.14 12.52
N ARG A 253 6.37 -5.73 11.72
CA ARG A 253 6.34 -4.40 11.10
C ARG A 253 5.96 -3.31 12.11
N MET A 254 5.06 -3.62 13.03
CA MET A 254 4.61 -2.69 14.06
C MET A 254 5.70 -2.42 15.11
N GLY A 255 6.55 -3.40 15.40
CA GLY A 255 7.67 -3.26 16.33
C GLY A 255 7.26 -3.08 17.79
N ASP A 256 6.07 -3.54 18.17
CA ASP A 256 5.58 -3.45 19.55
C ASP A 256 6.16 -4.59 20.41
N SER A 257 6.92 -4.24 21.44
CA SER A 257 7.66 -5.20 22.26
C SER A 257 6.77 -6.21 23.03
N ARG A 258 5.48 -5.94 23.19
CA ARG A 258 4.51 -6.89 23.75
C ARG A 258 4.42 -8.20 22.98
N ALA A 259 4.79 -8.18 21.69
CA ALA A 259 4.72 -9.35 20.81
C ALA A 259 5.96 -10.27 20.92
N ILE A 260 7.05 -9.86 21.56
CA ILE A 260 8.32 -10.58 21.52
C ILE A 260 8.19 -11.99 22.09
N GLU A 261 7.52 -12.15 23.23
CA GLU A 261 7.37 -13.45 23.91
C GLU A 261 6.59 -14.45 23.03
N GLU A 262 5.43 -14.05 22.52
CA GLU A 262 4.58 -14.92 21.70
C GLU A 262 5.19 -15.18 20.31
N LEU A 263 5.90 -14.22 19.74
CA LEU A 263 6.70 -14.45 18.52
C LEU A 263 7.84 -15.45 18.78
N GLY A 264 8.45 -15.41 19.97
CA GLY A 264 9.44 -16.39 20.43
C GLY A 264 8.86 -17.81 20.45
N MET A 265 7.67 -17.99 20.99
CA MET A 265 6.96 -19.28 20.97
C MET A 265 6.57 -19.71 19.54
N THR A 266 6.23 -18.75 18.69
CA THR A 266 5.84 -18.99 17.30
C THR A 266 7.01 -19.46 16.41
N LEU A 267 8.27 -19.30 16.82
CA LEU A 267 9.43 -19.88 16.14
C LEU A 267 9.31 -21.42 15.97
N TYR A 268 8.62 -22.06 16.90
CA TYR A 268 8.46 -23.53 16.98
C TYR A 268 7.17 -24.03 16.32
N ASP A 269 6.53 -23.21 15.47
CA ASP A 269 5.31 -23.59 14.75
C ASP A 269 5.54 -24.79 13.84
N LEU A 270 4.55 -25.69 13.80
CA LEU A 270 4.57 -26.90 12.96
C LEU A 270 4.68 -26.58 11.45
N HIS A 271 4.26 -25.39 11.04
CA HIS A 271 4.36 -24.92 9.66
C HIS A 271 5.60 -24.04 9.51
N ASN A 272 6.58 -24.51 8.78
CA ASN A 272 7.86 -23.83 8.58
C ASN A 272 7.71 -22.34 8.17
N GLU A 273 6.74 -22.03 7.30
CA GLU A 273 6.49 -20.64 6.87
C GLU A 273 6.05 -19.71 8.01
N VAL A 274 5.40 -20.25 9.03
CA VAL A 274 5.00 -19.47 10.24
C VAL A 274 6.23 -19.22 11.11
N GLY A 275 7.00 -20.26 11.42
CA GLY A 275 8.24 -20.13 12.19
C GLY A 275 9.24 -19.19 11.53
N LYS A 276 9.37 -19.26 10.19
CA LYS A 276 10.19 -18.33 9.42
C LYS A 276 9.71 -16.89 9.54
N ALA A 277 8.39 -16.65 9.42
CA ALA A 277 7.81 -15.31 9.59
C ALA A 277 8.02 -14.76 11.00
N ALA A 278 7.92 -15.61 12.04
CA ALA A 278 8.21 -15.26 13.42
C ALA A 278 9.69 -14.88 13.62
N ALA A 279 10.62 -15.66 13.05
CA ALA A 279 12.05 -15.36 13.09
C ALA A 279 12.37 -14.01 12.41
N GLU A 280 11.82 -13.77 11.23
CA GLU A 280 11.97 -12.50 10.53
C GLU A 280 11.34 -11.32 11.28
N ALA A 281 10.21 -11.54 11.97
CA ALA A 281 9.57 -10.56 12.82
C ALA A 281 10.46 -10.21 14.02
N LEU A 282 10.95 -11.21 14.74
CA LEU A 282 11.84 -11.04 15.90
C LEU A 282 13.14 -10.30 15.53
N ALA A 283 13.72 -10.60 14.37
CA ALA A 283 14.92 -9.91 13.91
C ALA A 283 14.74 -8.39 13.79
N ARG A 284 13.51 -7.93 13.51
CA ARG A 284 13.19 -6.47 13.43
C ARG A 284 13.25 -5.78 14.78
N PHE A 285 13.10 -6.51 15.89
CA PHE A 285 13.25 -5.96 17.24
C PHE A 285 14.72 -5.77 17.64
N GLY A 286 15.66 -6.39 16.90
CA GLY A 286 17.06 -6.21 17.10
C GLY A 286 17.63 -6.91 18.35
N SER A 287 18.61 -6.30 19.00
CA SER A 287 19.37 -6.86 20.14
C SER A 287 18.56 -7.52 21.26
N PRO A 288 17.37 -7.05 21.66
CA PRO A 288 16.55 -7.70 22.69
C PRO A 288 16.15 -9.14 22.39
N THR A 289 16.17 -9.57 21.13
CA THR A 289 15.72 -10.91 20.70
C THR A 289 16.87 -11.91 20.49
N VAL A 290 18.13 -11.48 20.59
CA VAL A 290 19.30 -12.34 20.34
C VAL A 290 19.31 -13.58 21.26
N ASP A 291 18.92 -13.44 22.53
CA ASP A 291 18.92 -14.57 23.48
C ASP A 291 17.86 -15.61 23.12
N ILE A 292 16.71 -15.19 22.56
CA ILE A 292 15.67 -16.10 22.03
C ILE A 292 16.25 -16.92 20.87
N PHE A 293 17.02 -16.30 20.00
CA PHE A 293 17.65 -16.99 18.88
C PHE A 293 18.75 -17.97 19.32
N ILE A 294 19.55 -17.59 20.33
CA ILE A 294 20.57 -18.50 20.92
C ILE A 294 19.91 -19.78 21.43
N GLU A 295 18.79 -19.66 22.14
CA GLU A 295 18.03 -20.82 22.62
C GLU A 295 17.53 -21.67 21.46
N ALA A 296 16.92 -21.05 20.46
CA ALA A 296 16.33 -21.73 19.30
C ALA A 296 17.37 -22.41 18.40
N LEU A 297 18.65 -21.98 18.40
CA LEU A 297 19.75 -22.67 17.70
C LEU A 297 20.06 -24.07 18.29
N SER A 298 19.58 -24.37 19.50
CA SER A 298 19.71 -25.72 20.11
C SER A 298 18.55 -26.65 19.77
N HIS A 299 17.55 -26.21 19.01
CA HIS A 299 16.37 -27.00 18.70
C HIS A 299 16.70 -28.21 17.79
N PRO A 300 16.06 -29.39 18.00
CA PRO A 300 16.32 -30.59 17.18
C PRO A 300 15.96 -30.43 15.70
N GLU A 301 14.92 -29.66 15.37
CA GLU A 301 14.46 -29.45 14.00
C GLU A 301 15.41 -28.55 13.21
N ILE A 302 15.89 -29.08 12.06
CA ILE A 302 16.84 -28.37 11.18
C ILE A 302 16.25 -27.06 10.66
N ALA A 303 14.98 -27.09 10.23
CA ALA A 303 14.30 -25.92 9.64
C ALA A 303 14.22 -24.73 10.60
N ILE A 304 14.02 -25.01 11.90
CA ILE A 304 14.00 -23.95 12.93
C ILE A 304 15.39 -23.33 13.06
N ARG A 305 16.45 -24.15 13.20
CA ARG A 305 17.82 -23.63 13.29
C ARG A 305 18.24 -22.85 12.04
N GLU A 306 17.83 -23.31 10.84
CA GLU A 306 18.08 -22.61 9.58
C GLU A 306 17.38 -21.25 9.51
N ASN A 307 16.08 -21.18 9.85
CA ASN A 307 15.33 -19.93 9.90
C ASN A 307 15.93 -18.93 10.89
N VAL A 308 16.29 -19.40 12.07
CA VAL A 308 16.94 -18.61 13.13
C VAL A 308 18.30 -18.09 12.69
N THR A 309 19.13 -18.95 12.08
CA THR A 309 20.45 -18.56 11.54
C THR A 309 20.31 -17.43 10.52
N HIS A 310 19.32 -17.53 9.61
CA HIS A 310 19.04 -16.48 8.63
C HIS A 310 18.56 -15.19 9.27
N ALA A 311 17.62 -15.27 10.21
CA ALA A 311 17.04 -14.10 10.87
C ALA A 311 18.07 -13.37 11.76
N LEU A 312 18.91 -14.11 12.47
CA LEU A 312 19.96 -13.57 13.35
C LEU A 312 20.91 -12.64 12.60
N ALA A 313 21.29 -12.99 11.37
CA ALA A 313 22.17 -12.17 10.54
C ALA A 313 21.62 -10.79 10.18
N LYS A 314 20.31 -10.57 10.35
CA LYS A 314 19.64 -9.29 10.10
C LYS A 314 19.70 -8.34 11.30
N ILE A 315 20.23 -8.81 12.44
CA ILE A 315 20.31 -8.03 13.67
C ILE A 315 21.64 -7.31 13.74
N GLU A 316 21.61 -6.02 14.00
CA GLU A 316 22.78 -5.21 14.29
C GLU A 316 23.17 -5.37 15.76
N ASP A 317 23.94 -6.44 16.09
CA ASP A 317 24.44 -6.73 17.44
C ASP A 317 25.81 -7.40 17.34
N ASP A 318 26.76 -6.98 18.17
CA ASP A 318 28.14 -7.50 18.17
C ASP A 318 28.25 -9.00 18.47
N ARG A 319 27.22 -9.61 19.09
CA ARG A 319 27.14 -11.05 19.40
C ARG A 319 26.84 -11.90 18.17
N VAL A 320 26.24 -11.31 17.12
CA VAL A 320 25.76 -12.04 15.94
C VAL A 320 26.87 -12.80 15.22
N VAL A 321 27.99 -12.14 14.93
CA VAL A 321 29.11 -12.76 14.21
C VAL A 321 29.73 -13.93 15.00
N PRO A 322 30.06 -13.79 16.30
CA PRO A 322 30.48 -14.92 17.11
C PRO A 322 29.52 -16.09 17.12
N ILE A 323 28.21 -15.84 17.28
CA ILE A 323 27.16 -16.89 17.26
C ILE A 323 27.14 -17.60 15.90
N LEU A 324 27.16 -16.88 14.79
CA LEU A 324 27.17 -17.49 13.45
C LEU A 324 28.44 -18.31 13.20
N ILE A 325 29.60 -17.94 13.79
CA ILE A 325 30.81 -18.76 13.74
C ILE A 325 30.61 -20.08 14.49
N GLU A 326 29.94 -20.07 15.65
CA GLU A 326 29.60 -21.31 16.37
C GLU A 326 28.65 -22.18 15.56
N VAL A 327 27.66 -21.60 14.86
CA VAL A 327 26.71 -22.32 13.99
C VAL A 327 27.42 -23.04 12.83
N LEU A 328 28.62 -22.65 12.42
CA LEU A 328 29.40 -23.40 11.43
C LEU A 328 29.77 -24.82 11.90
N ALA A 329 29.64 -25.13 13.19
CA ALA A 329 29.82 -26.46 13.76
C ALA A 329 28.52 -27.30 13.85
N ASP A 330 27.36 -26.75 13.44
CA ASP A 330 26.07 -27.46 13.48
C ASP A 330 26.15 -28.83 12.83
N PRO A 331 25.47 -29.86 13.36
CA PRO A 331 25.48 -31.21 12.75
C PRO A 331 24.84 -31.22 11.35
N ALA A 332 23.83 -30.37 11.09
CA ALA A 332 23.15 -30.29 9.80
C ALA A 332 23.94 -29.43 8.80
N ARG A 333 24.10 -29.96 7.60
CA ARG A 333 24.83 -29.29 6.52
C ARG A 333 24.12 -28.01 6.04
N GLU A 334 22.80 -28.02 6.01
CA GLU A 334 21.93 -26.92 5.61
C GLU A 334 22.15 -25.71 6.51
N VAL A 335 22.17 -25.91 7.82
CA VAL A 335 22.39 -24.86 8.83
C VAL A 335 23.81 -24.28 8.72
N LYS A 336 24.83 -25.16 8.57
CA LYS A 336 26.23 -24.70 8.31
C LYS A 336 26.31 -23.84 7.06
N LYS A 337 25.65 -24.28 5.97
CA LYS A 337 25.64 -23.55 4.70
C LYS A 337 24.98 -22.19 4.85
N GLN A 338 23.85 -22.13 5.57
CA GLN A 338 23.19 -20.86 5.86
C GLN A 338 24.09 -19.92 6.66
N ALA A 339 24.72 -20.41 7.74
CA ALA A 339 25.64 -19.61 8.53
C ALA A 339 26.83 -19.07 7.70
N LEU A 340 27.35 -19.91 6.80
CA LEU A 340 28.44 -19.52 5.91
C LEU A 340 28.03 -18.40 4.96
N LEU A 341 26.81 -18.49 4.39
CA LEU A 341 26.26 -17.46 3.51
C LEU A 341 26.05 -16.14 4.27
N GLU A 342 25.48 -16.21 5.48
CA GLU A 342 25.21 -15.04 6.29
C GLU A 342 26.51 -14.33 6.73
N LEU A 343 27.52 -15.07 7.16
CA LEU A 343 28.84 -14.50 7.47
C LEU A 343 29.48 -13.83 6.26
N GLY A 344 29.25 -14.38 5.06
CA GLY A 344 29.65 -13.75 3.80
C GLY A 344 28.92 -12.46 3.50
N GLY A 345 27.63 -12.39 3.82
CA GLY A 345 26.80 -11.20 3.65
C GLY A 345 27.16 -10.07 4.63
N LEU A 346 27.51 -10.43 5.87
CA LEU A 346 27.90 -9.47 6.91
C LEU A 346 29.26 -8.80 6.66
N MET A 347 30.12 -9.43 5.87
CA MET A 347 31.44 -8.90 5.51
C MET A 347 32.32 -8.52 6.74
N ASP A 348 32.15 -9.21 7.86
CA ASP A 348 32.87 -8.91 9.11
C ASP A 348 34.22 -9.63 9.18
N PRO A 349 35.33 -8.93 9.39
CA PRO A 349 36.67 -9.55 9.47
C PRO A 349 36.82 -10.61 10.58
N ARG A 350 35.99 -10.57 11.61
CA ARG A 350 35.99 -11.58 12.70
C ARG A 350 35.68 -12.99 12.19
N ALA A 351 35.00 -13.11 11.06
CA ALA A 351 34.69 -14.40 10.45
C ALA A 351 35.85 -15.03 9.68
N VAL A 352 36.89 -14.28 9.30
CA VAL A 352 38.00 -14.73 8.44
C VAL A 352 38.68 -16.01 8.94
N PRO A 353 39.07 -16.16 10.24
CA PRO A 353 39.72 -17.39 10.70
C PRO A 353 38.82 -18.63 10.52
N ALA A 354 37.55 -18.54 10.84
CA ALA A 354 36.60 -19.63 10.70
C ALA A 354 36.36 -20.00 9.22
N LEU A 355 36.24 -19.00 8.37
CA LEU A 355 36.09 -19.18 6.92
C LEU A 355 37.35 -19.84 6.30
N GLN A 356 38.55 -19.51 6.75
CA GLN A 356 39.80 -20.15 6.33
C GLN A 356 39.84 -21.63 6.72
N GLY A 357 39.35 -21.99 7.91
CA GLY A 357 39.21 -23.37 8.35
C GLY A 357 38.32 -24.17 7.42
N ILE A 358 37.15 -23.66 7.06
CA ILE A 358 36.24 -24.30 6.12
C ILE A 358 36.85 -24.39 4.70
N ALA A 359 37.49 -23.33 4.23
CA ALA A 359 38.13 -23.27 2.93
C ALA A 359 39.26 -24.34 2.76
N ALA A 360 39.93 -24.66 3.86
CA ALA A 360 40.96 -25.71 3.89
C ALA A 360 40.40 -27.15 3.94
N ASN A 361 39.17 -27.33 4.35
CA ASN A 361 38.54 -28.64 4.46
C ASN A 361 38.26 -29.26 3.09
N ARG A 362 39.03 -30.29 2.70
CA ARG A 362 38.90 -31.01 1.42
C ARG A 362 37.78 -32.03 1.41
N ALA A 363 37.23 -32.38 2.56
CA ALA A 363 36.16 -33.41 2.67
C ALA A 363 34.81 -32.86 2.15
N ASP A 364 34.53 -31.56 2.34
CA ASP A 364 33.35 -30.91 1.76
C ASP A 364 33.78 -29.87 0.72
N ARG A 365 33.86 -30.31 -0.53
CA ARG A 365 34.32 -29.50 -1.65
C ARG A 365 33.42 -28.26 -1.89
N GLU A 366 32.09 -28.42 -1.75
CA GLU A 366 31.14 -27.33 -2.00
C GLU A 366 31.31 -26.20 -0.95
N MET A 367 31.33 -26.56 0.34
CA MET A 367 31.52 -25.61 1.42
C MET A 367 32.91 -24.95 1.32
N SER A 368 33.96 -25.72 0.99
CA SER A 368 35.30 -25.17 0.79
C SER A 368 35.35 -24.13 -0.36
N LEU A 369 34.67 -24.40 -1.48
CA LEU A 369 34.60 -23.46 -2.60
C LEU A 369 33.80 -22.21 -2.23
N LEU A 370 32.68 -22.35 -1.52
CA LEU A 370 31.88 -21.24 -1.06
C LEU A 370 32.67 -20.33 -0.09
N ALA A 371 33.35 -20.93 0.89
CA ALA A 371 34.19 -20.20 1.83
C ALA A 371 35.34 -19.43 1.13
N LYS A 372 35.97 -20.03 0.11
CA LYS A 372 37.01 -19.36 -0.68
C LYS A 372 36.47 -18.14 -1.42
N LYS A 373 35.28 -18.28 -2.05
CA LYS A 373 34.63 -17.16 -2.74
C LYS A 373 34.31 -16.00 -1.77
N ILE A 374 33.81 -16.33 -0.58
CA ILE A 374 33.51 -15.33 0.46
C ILE A 374 34.82 -14.65 0.91
N LEU A 375 35.88 -15.42 1.14
CA LEU A 375 37.18 -14.85 1.52
C LEU A 375 37.82 -13.95 0.45
N GLU A 376 37.52 -14.19 -0.83
CA GLU A 376 37.92 -13.31 -1.93
C GLU A 376 37.18 -11.95 -1.90
N SER A 377 35.91 -11.96 -1.52
CA SER A 377 35.10 -10.73 -1.40
C SER A 377 35.40 -9.92 -0.15
N LEU A 378 36.05 -10.52 0.86
CA LEU A 378 36.48 -9.87 2.10
C LEU A 378 37.88 -9.19 2.01
N LYS A 379 38.56 -9.34 0.87
CA LYS A 379 39.87 -8.69 0.59
C LYS A 379 39.68 -7.33 -0.04
#